data_98dc7cf4d6c380aea12f814ad472dcf0
#
_entry.id   98dc7cf4d6c380aea12f814ad472dcf0
#
_cell.length_a   1.000
_cell.length_b   1.000
_cell.length_c   1.000
_cell.angle_alpha   90.00
_cell.angle_beta   90.00
_cell.angle_gamma   90.00
#
_symmetry.space_group_name_H-M   'P 1'
#
loop_
_entity.id
_entity.type
_entity.pdbx_description
1 polymer ?
#
loop_
_entity_poly.entity_id
_entity_poly.type
_entity_poly.pdbx_seq_one_letter_code
_entity_poly.pdbx_strand_id
1 'polypeptide(L)'
;MSLTSNVTEKANLLWNIAEKLTGSYKPHEYGLVILPLTVIRRFDCILESTHEKVLEKAKQIEKMTDAIKSIQFQQITGYPFYNTSNFTLKTLVENPNQINKNFENYLNGFSENIREEIIGKFKFEDQLKRLKEKDLLYIVLQEFVSEKADFSPEKISNIEMGYIFEELIRRFSEAHNEDAGQHYTPREVIELMTELLFIDDEDIQNKKECSKSVYDPACGTGGMLSVASEYIESRKLPVTLESYGQEINDETYAICKADILIKSKDGKQAENIRNGNTLSDDKFSGLTFDYILSNPPFGREWKNEKAAVEKEADLGENGRFGPGLPKISDSQMLFMMNIIAKMDKENGKAAVIHNGSPLFTGDAGSGPSNIRKYILEHDLLDAIIALPNDIFYNTGIATYILIFNNHKAVNRKNKVQLINANTLFEKRRKALGNKRNDISKENIKQVVELYTQFQESELSKIFDTKDFGYTTITVERPLKDENGNLVLKNGKKQADPSLRDTENVPLKEDIREYFNREVLPFAPDAWIDEKKNVVGYEIPFTRYFYKYEAPKPSSQIMDEIKELEKNLAGSLSEIFGE
;
A
#
# COMPACT_ATOMS: atom_id res chain seq x y z
N MET A 1 1.28 -16.23 6.22
CA MET A 1 1.18 -17.62 5.70
C MET A 1 2.35 -17.90 4.79
N SER A 2 2.97 -19.08 4.86
CA SER A 2 3.83 -19.51 3.76
C SER A 2 2.94 -19.69 2.54
N LEU A 3 3.41 -19.25 1.35
CA LEU A 3 2.76 -19.56 0.07
C LEU A 3 2.41 -21.04 0.05
N THR A 4 1.19 -21.39 -0.33
CA THR A 4 0.82 -22.80 -0.46
C THR A 4 1.76 -23.46 -1.47
N SER A 5 2.01 -24.75 -1.33
CA SER A 5 2.88 -25.48 -2.29
C SER A 5 2.39 -25.30 -3.73
N ASN A 6 1.08 -25.18 -3.92
CA ASN A 6 0.41 -24.98 -5.21
C ASN A 6 0.78 -23.62 -5.84
N VAL A 7 0.73 -22.52 -5.06
CA VAL A 7 1.12 -21.18 -5.53
C VAL A 7 2.60 -21.17 -5.95
N THR A 8 3.47 -21.75 -5.12
CA THR A 8 4.90 -21.82 -5.41
C THR A 8 5.18 -22.62 -6.68
N GLU A 9 4.50 -23.75 -6.87
CA GLU A 9 4.61 -24.59 -8.06
C GLU A 9 4.21 -23.83 -9.32
N LYS A 10 3.05 -23.14 -9.29
CA LYS A 10 2.56 -22.37 -10.44
C LYS A 10 3.44 -21.17 -10.76
N ALA A 11 3.89 -20.44 -9.75
CA ALA A 11 4.82 -19.32 -9.95
C ALA A 11 6.16 -19.80 -10.55
N ASN A 12 6.68 -20.96 -10.11
CA ASN A 12 7.87 -21.56 -10.71
C ASN A 12 7.64 -22.00 -12.14
N LEU A 13 6.48 -22.60 -12.44
CA LEU A 13 6.11 -22.97 -13.82
C LEU A 13 6.13 -21.73 -14.73
N LEU A 14 5.45 -20.66 -14.33
CA LEU A 14 5.39 -19.43 -15.12
C LEU A 14 6.75 -18.75 -15.28
N TRP A 15 7.60 -18.84 -14.25
CA TRP A 15 8.99 -18.38 -14.37
C TRP A 15 9.79 -19.22 -15.37
N ASN A 16 9.67 -20.53 -15.34
CA ASN A 16 10.32 -21.41 -16.31
C ASN A 16 9.84 -21.16 -17.75
N ILE A 17 8.55 -20.79 -17.93
CA ILE A 17 8.03 -20.35 -19.23
C ILE A 17 8.70 -19.03 -19.64
N ALA A 18 8.86 -18.09 -18.72
CA ALA A 18 9.55 -16.84 -18.98
C ALA A 18 11.00 -17.03 -19.45
N GLU A 19 11.69 -18.03 -18.93
CA GLU A 19 13.07 -18.37 -19.35
C GLU A 19 13.18 -18.80 -20.82
N LYS A 20 12.07 -19.26 -21.46
CA LYS A 20 12.04 -19.53 -22.91
C LYS A 20 12.19 -18.25 -23.75
N LEU A 21 11.96 -17.08 -23.16
CA LEU A 21 12.14 -15.79 -23.81
C LEU A 21 13.60 -15.31 -23.83
N THR A 22 14.50 -16.03 -23.15
CA THR A 22 15.93 -15.67 -23.03
C THR A 22 16.59 -15.51 -24.41
N GLY A 23 17.39 -14.45 -24.56
CA GLY A 23 18.06 -14.10 -25.82
C GLY A 23 17.20 -13.21 -26.74
N SER A 24 15.88 -13.26 -26.64
CA SER A 24 14.96 -12.40 -27.39
C SER A 24 14.37 -11.29 -26.53
N TYR A 25 14.27 -11.51 -25.22
CA TYR A 25 13.80 -10.56 -24.21
C TYR A 25 14.83 -10.47 -23.08
N LYS A 26 14.92 -9.30 -22.47
CA LYS A 26 15.66 -9.12 -21.22
C LYS A 26 14.81 -9.59 -20.03
N PRO A 27 15.41 -10.03 -18.91
CA PRO A 27 14.66 -10.55 -17.77
C PRO A 27 13.53 -9.63 -17.26
N HIS A 28 13.73 -8.32 -17.28
CA HIS A 28 12.72 -7.35 -16.88
C HIS A 28 11.55 -7.21 -17.88
N GLU A 29 11.72 -7.62 -19.12
CA GLU A 29 10.67 -7.60 -20.13
C GLU A 29 9.77 -8.85 -20.08
N TYR A 30 10.15 -9.88 -19.29
CA TYR A 30 9.38 -11.14 -19.24
C TYR A 30 7.95 -10.91 -18.76
N GLY A 31 7.74 -9.99 -17.83
CA GLY A 31 6.42 -9.61 -17.34
C GLY A 31 5.46 -9.17 -18.44
N LEU A 32 5.96 -8.44 -19.44
CA LEU A 32 5.17 -7.94 -20.58
C LEU A 32 4.54 -9.07 -21.43
N VAL A 33 5.08 -10.27 -21.34
CA VAL A 33 4.56 -11.47 -22.06
C VAL A 33 3.82 -12.39 -21.11
N ILE A 34 4.39 -12.69 -19.96
CA ILE A 34 3.90 -13.74 -19.07
C ILE A 34 2.63 -13.30 -18.32
N LEU A 35 2.56 -12.05 -17.84
CA LEU A 35 1.38 -11.58 -17.12
C LEU A 35 0.12 -11.58 -17.97
N PRO A 36 0.08 -10.97 -19.17
CA PRO A 36 -1.11 -11.02 -20.02
C PRO A 36 -1.47 -12.45 -20.43
N LEU A 37 -0.50 -13.30 -20.78
CA LEU A 37 -0.78 -14.71 -21.13
C LEU A 37 -1.32 -15.50 -19.93
N THR A 38 -0.88 -15.20 -18.71
CA THR A 38 -1.41 -15.84 -17.50
C THR A 38 -2.88 -15.44 -17.27
N VAL A 39 -3.22 -14.17 -17.46
CA VAL A 39 -4.61 -13.68 -17.39
C VAL A 39 -5.47 -14.33 -18.47
N ILE A 40 -5.00 -14.35 -19.72
CA ILE A 40 -5.68 -14.98 -20.85
C ILE A 40 -5.89 -16.48 -20.58
N ARG A 41 -4.88 -17.17 -20.09
CA ARG A 41 -5.01 -18.60 -19.74
C ARG A 41 -6.02 -18.85 -18.64
N ARG A 42 -6.09 -17.96 -17.64
CA ARG A 42 -7.12 -18.03 -16.57
C ARG A 42 -8.52 -17.96 -17.17
N PHE A 43 -8.78 -16.99 -18.06
CA PHE A 43 -10.07 -16.88 -18.77
C PHE A 43 -10.35 -18.08 -19.66
N ASP A 44 -9.36 -18.58 -20.40
CA ASP A 44 -9.49 -19.78 -21.24
C ASP A 44 -9.93 -21.01 -20.43
N CYS A 45 -9.28 -21.26 -19.28
CA CYS A 45 -9.66 -22.35 -18.36
C CYS A 45 -11.10 -22.19 -17.82
N ILE A 46 -11.51 -20.98 -17.46
CA ILE A 46 -12.86 -20.72 -16.95
C ILE A 46 -13.92 -20.99 -18.02
N LEU A 47 -13.66 -20.59 -19.26
CA LEU A 47 -14.62 -20.70 -20.37
C LEU A 47 -14.63 -22.08 -21.03
N GLU A 48 -13.63 -22.95 -20.79
CA GLU A 48 -13.43 -24.21 -21.49
C GLU A 48 -14.70 -25.08 -21.54
N SER A 49 -15.37 -25.26 -20.41
CA SER A 49 -16.57 -26.11 -20.29
C SER A 49 -17.82 -25.59 -21.03
N THR A 50 -17.84 -24.31 -21.37
CA THR A 50 -19.01 -23.65 -21.99
C THR A 50 -18.75 -23.18 -23.42
N HIS A 51 -17.50 -23.30 -23.89
CA HIS A 51 -17.05 -22.76 -25.16
C HIS A 51 -17.88 -23.27 -26.36
N GLU A 52 -18.09 -24.60 -26.50
CA GLU A 52 -18.87 -25.19 -27.59
C GLU A 52 -20.32 -24.68 -27.59
N LYS A 53 -20.94 -24.56 -26.41
CA LYS A 53 -22.30 -24.02 -26.29
C LYS A 53 -22.42 -22.58 -26.74
N VAL A 54 -21.38 -21.78 -26.47
CA VAL A 54 -21.30 -20.38 -26.95
C VAL A 54 -21.22 -20.35 -28.48
N LEU A 55 -20.39 -21.18 -29.08
CA LEU A 55 -20.25 -21.29 -30.55
C LEU A 55 -21.56 -21.74 -31.24
N GLU A 56 -22.24 -22.77 -30.71
CA GLU A 56 -23.53 -23.23 -31.21
C GLU A 56 -24.58 -22.11 -31.13
N LYS A 57 -24.62 -21.40 -29.99
CA LYS A 57 -25.53 -20.28 -29.82
C LYS A 57 -25.22 -19.13 -30.76
N ALA A 58 -23.96 -18.80 -30.97
CA ALA A 58 -23.52 -17.76 -31.90
C ALA A 58 -24.09 -17.94 -33.30
N LYS A 59 -24.07 -19.18 -33.81
CA LYS A 59 -24.68 -19.55 -35.10
C LYS A 59 -26.20 -19.31 -35.12
N GLN A 60 -26.89 -19.60 -34.01
CA GLN A 60 -28.36 -19.45 -33.92
C GLN A 60 -28.81 -18.00 -33.88
N ILE A 61 -28.02 -17.12 -33.27
CA ILE A 61 -28.40 -15.71 -33.02
C ILE A 61 -27.58 -14.70 -33.87
N GLU A 62 -26.97 -15.16 -34.98
CA GLU A 62 -26.10 -14.33 -35.81
C GLU A 62 -26.70 -12.97 -36.20
N LYS A 63 -28.02 -12.95 -36.47
CA LYS A 63 -28.75 -11.76 -36.91
C LYS A 63 -29.22 -10.84 -35.75
N MET A 64 -29.00 -11.23 -34.51
CA MET A 64 -29.36 -10.41 -33.34
C MET A 64 -28.37 -9.26 -33.11
N THR A 65 -28.80 -8.24 -32.36
CA THR A 65 -27.93 -7.13 -31.94
C THR A 65 -26.87 -7.64 -30.97
N ASP A 66 -25.71 -6.96 -30.94
CA ASP A 66 -24.57 -7.37 -30.10
C ASP A 66 -24.92 -7.33 -28.61
N ALA A 67 -25.79 -6.41 -28.16
CA ALA A 67 -26.32 -6.39 -26.80
C ALA A 67 -27.07 -7.69 -26.43
N ILE A 68 -27.95 -8.17 -27.33
CA ILE A 68 -28.70 -9.41 -27.10
C ILE A 68 -27.75 -10.62 -27.12
N LYS A 69 -26.80 -10.65 -28.07
CA LYS A 69 -25.78 -11.70 -28.15
C LYS A 69 -24.99 -11.77 -26.85
N SER A 70 -24.52 -10.63 -26.35
CA SER A 70 -23.73 -10.55 -25.12
C SER A 70 -24.49 -11.15 -23.93
N ILE A 71 -25.76 -10.76 -23.70
CA ILE A 71 -26.60 -11.31 -22.63
C ILE A 71 -26.73 -12.84 -22.75
N GLN A 72 -26.99 -13.35 -23.97
CA GLN A 72 -27.15 -14.79 -24.19
C GLN A 72 -25.84 -15.57 -23.92
N PHE A 73 -24.70 -15.01 -24.32
CA PHE A 73 -23.40 -15.65 -24.08
C PHE A 73 -23.03 -15.63 -22.58
N GLN A 74 -23.26 -14.53 -21.89
CA GLN A 74 -23.07 -14.43 -20.45
C GLN A 74 -23.97 -15.42 -19.66
N GLN A 75 -25.21 -15.62 -20.09
CA GLN A 75 -26.08 -16.65 -19.49
C GLN A 75 -25.54 -18.07 -19.67
N ILE A 76 -24.91 -18.36 -20.80
CA ILE A 76 -24.30 -19.68 -21.08
C ILE A 76 -23.03 -19.88 -20.25
N THR A 77 -22.17 -18.87 -20.19
CA THR A 77 -20.90 -18.96 -19.45
C THR A 77 -21.09 -18.90 -17.94
N GLY A 78 -22.15 -18.24 -17.47
CA GLY A 78 -22.37 -17.91 -16.06
C GLY A 78 -21.43 -16.80 -15.55
N TYR A 79 -20.72 -16.14 -16.46
CA TYR A 79 -19.79 -15.05 -16.18
C TYR A 79 -20.13 -13.81 -17.02
N PRO A 80 -19.73 -12.61 -16.60
CA PRO A 80 -19.94 -11.37 -17.37
C PRO A 80 -19.01 -11.25 -18.59
N PHE A 81 -18.40 -12.35 -19.02
CA PHE A 81 -17.53 -12.43 -20.18
C PHE A 81 -17.66 -13.77 -20.91
N TYR A 82 -17.19 -13.79 -22.15
CA TYR A 82 -17.26 -14.95 -23.05
C TYR A 82 -16.18 -14.85 -24.14
N ASN A 83 -16.02 -15.93 -24.92
CA ASN A 83 -15.21 -15.93 -26.14
C ASN A 83 -16.00 -16.63 -27.28
N THR A 84 -16.10 -15.96 -28.43
CA THR A 84 -16.81 -16.45 -29.64
C THR A 84 -15.88 -16.95 -30.73
N SER A 85 -14.57 -16.98 -30.52
CA SER A 85 -13.60 -17.55 -31.44
C SER A 85 -13.82 -19.07 -31.59
N ASN A 86 -13.55 -19.62 -32.77
CA ASN A 86 -13.52 -21.05 -32.98
C ASN A 86 -12.34 -21.78 -32.30
N PHE A 87 -11.43 -21.02 -31.69
CA PHE A 87 -10.22 -21.50 -31.06
C PHE A 87 -10.29 -21.41 -29.54
N THR A 88 -9.68 -22.36 -28.86
CA THR A 88 -9.19 -22.28 -27.48
C THR A 88 -7.66 -22.25 -27.52
N LEU A 89 -7.00 -21.94 -26.42
CA LEU A 89 -5.53 -22.00 -26.40
C LEU A 89 -5.00 -23.41 -26.74
N LYS A 90 -5.72 -24.46 -26.36
CA LYS A 90 -5.37 -25.85 -26.68
C LYS A 90 -5.44 -26.10 -28.19
N THR A 91 -6.52 -25.74 -28.87
CA THR A 91 -6.68 -25.96 -30.31
C THR A 91 -5.78 -25.07 -31.16
N LEU A 92 -5.30 -23.93 -30.63
CA LEU A 92 -4.33 -23.09 -31.32
C LEU A 92 -3.00 -23.80 -31.58
N VAL A 93 -2.50 -24.56 -30.61
CA VAL A 93 -1.20 -25.24 -30.71
C VAL A 93 -1.25 -26.49 -31.61
N GLU A 94 -2.44 -26.99 -31.95
CA GLU A 94 -2.62 -28.09 -32.89
C GLU A 94 -2.30 -27.70 -34.34
N ASN A 95 -2.31 -26.40 -34.66
CA ASN A 95 -2.00 -25.87 -35.99
C ASN A 95 -0.89 -24.81 -35.96
N PRO A 96 0.38 -25.22 -35.80
CA PRO A 96 1.51 -24.31 -35.65
C PRO A 96 1.69 -23.34 -36.83
N ASN A 97 1.41 -23.79 -38.05
CA ASN A 97 1.63 -23.02 -39.27
C ASN A 97 0.73 -21.78 -39.40
N GLN A 98 -0.41 -21.76 -38.71
CA GLN A 98 -1.36 -20.65 -38.70
C GLN A 98 -1.53 -19.99 -37.33
N ILE A 99 -0.68 -20.34 -36.38
CA ILE A 99 -0.84 -19.93 -34.99
C ILE A 99 -0.94 -18.40 -34.81
N ASN A 100 -0.19 -17.66 -35.59
CA ASN A 100 -0.19 -16.19 -35.54
C ASN A 100 -1.56 -15.58 -35.84
N LYS A 101 -2.19 -16.07 -36.95
CA LYS A 101 -3.51 -15.60 -37.37
C LYS A 101 -4.62 -16.11 -36.45
N ASN A 102 -4.50 -17.38 -36.07
CA ASN A 102 -5.50 -18.03 -35.22
C ASN A 102 -5.51 -17.42 -33.81
N PHE A 103 -4.35 -17.03 -33.28
CA PHE A 103 -4.25 -16.37 -31.97
C PHE A 103 -4.85 -14.96 -31.98
N GLU A 104 -4.65 -14.19 -33.07
CA GLU A 104 -5.35 -12.90 -33.23
C GLU A 104 -6.87 -13.09 -33.27
N ASN A 105 -7.35 -14.11 -34.03
CA ASN A 105 -8.79 -14.42 -34.04
C ASN A 105 -9.29 -14.81 -32.65
N TYR A 106 -8.51 -15.60 -31.91
CA TYR A 106 -8.84 -15.99 -30.53
C TYR A 106 -8.95 -14.78 -29.59
N LEU A 107 -8.00 -13.84 -29.64
CA LEU A 107 -8.05 -12.62 -28.82
C LEU A 107 -9.25 -11.74 -29.18
N ASN A 108 -9.55 -11.61 -30.47
CA ASN A 108 -10.70 -10.84 -30.97
C ASN A 108 -12.05 -11.47 -30.64
N GLY A 109 -12.09 -12.76 -30.33
CA GLY A 109 -13.29 -13.47 -29.91
C GLY A 109 -13.76 -13.16 -28.48
N PHE A 110 -12.90 -12.60 -27.64
CA PHE A 110 -13.29 -12.20 -26.29
C PHE A 110 -14.30 -11.06 -26.31
N SER A 111 -15.17 -11.04 -25.28
CA SER A 111 -16.07 -9.93 -25.03
C SER A 111 -15.31 -8.61 -24.84
N GLU A 112 -15.95 -7.49 -25.13
CA GLU A 112 -15.36 -6.14 -25.16
C GLU A 112 -14.65 -5.78 -23.84
N ASN A 113 -15.28 -6.08 -22.70
CA ASN A 113 -14.72 -5.83 -21.37
C ASN A 113 -13.38 -6.57 -21.13
N ILE A 114 -13.18 -7.78 -21.70
CA ILE A 114 -11.91 -8.49 -21.65
C ILE A 114 -10.93 -7.89 -22.65
N ARG A 115 -11.37 -7.70 -23.89
CA ARG A 115 -10.50 -7.29 -25.00
C ARG A 115 -9.95 -5.89 -24.80
N GLU A 116 -10.79 -4.91 -24.46
CA GLU A 116 -10.40 -3.51 -24.39
C GLU A 116 -9.87 -3.13 -23.00
N GLU A 117 -10.57 -3.52 -21.94
CA GLU A 117 -10.25 -3.05 -20.59
C GLU A 117 -9.20 -3.91 -19.87
N ILE A 118 -8.93 -5.12 -20.34
CA ILE A 118 -7.93 -6.01 -19.75
C ILE A 118 -6.78 -6.25 -20.73
N ILE A 119 -7.03 -6.97 -21.85
CA ILE A 119 -5.95 -7.31 -22.81
C ILE A 119 -5.33 -6.05 -23.42
N GLY A 120 -6.15 -5.06 -23.79
CA GLY A 120 -5.70 -3.79 -24.35
C GLY A 120 -4.79 -3.00 -23.39
N LYS A 121 -5.03 -3.08 -22.09
CA LYS A 121 -4.21 -2.40 -21.08
C LYS A 121 -2.80 -2.96 -20.95
N PHE A 122 -2.60 -4.23 -21.23
CA PHE A 122 -1.27 -4.82 -21.29
C PHE A 122 -0.45 -4.38 -22.51
N LYS A 123 -1.06 -3.68 -23.50
CA LYS A 123 -0.40 -3.32 -24.77
C LYS A 123 0.26 -4.53 -25.43
N PHE A 124 -0.44 -5.68 -25.33
CA PHE A 124 0.12 -6.99 -25.68
C PHE A 124 0.37 -7.15 -27.20
N GLU A 125 -0.23 -6.31 -28.03
CA GLU A 125 -0.06 -6.32 -29.49
C GLU A 125 1.41 -6.16 -29.92
N ASP A 126 2.15 -5.26 -29.27
CA ASP A 126 3.58 -5.04 -29.57
C ASP A 126 4.40 -6.30 -29.20
N GLN A 127 4.07 -6.92 -28.07
CA GLN A 127 4.73 -8.16 -27.65
C GLN A 127 4.36 -9.33 -28.57
N LEU A 128 3.11 -9.40 -29.01
CA LEU A 128 2.65 -10.39 -29.96
C LEU A 128 3.42 -10.31 -31.29
N LYS A 129 3.63 -9.08 -31.81
CA LYS A 129 4.43 -8.85 -33.00
C LYS A 129 5.87 -9.38 -32.81
N ARG A 130 6.51 -9.03 -31.68
CA ARG A 130 7.88 -9.47 -31.36
C ARG A 130 7.97 -10.98 -31.20
N LEU A 131 6.99 -11.62 -30.54
CA LEU A 131 6.91 -13.09 -30.41
C LEU A 131 6.81 -13.79 -31.77
N LYS A 132 6.04 -13.22 -32.71
CA LYS A 132 5.91 -13.73 -34.09
C LYS A 132 7.22 -13.59 -34.86
N GLU A 133 7.86 -12.41 -34.81
CA GLU A 133 9.14 -12.14 -35.49
C GLU A 133 10.29 -13.04 -35.00
N LYS A 134 10.19 -13.56 -33.78
CA LYS A 134 11.20 -14.41 -33.15
C LYS A 134 10.82 -15.88 -33.08
N ASP A 135 9.69 -16.28 -33.73
CA ASP A 135 9.15 -17.63 -33.73
C ASP A 135 8.92 -18.23 -32.31
N LEU A 136 8.67 -17.36 -31.31
CA LEU A 136 8.50 -17.77 -29.93
C LEU A 136 7.05 -18.04 -29.55
N LEU A 137 6.06 -17.51 -30.28
CA LEU A 137 4.65 -17.59 -29.91
C LEU A 137 4.19 -19.03 -29.70
N TYR A 138 4.54 -19.94 -30.63
CA TYR A 138 4.18 -21.36 -30.53
C TYR A 138 4.77 -22.00 -29.27
N ILE A 139 6.07 -21.80 -29.05
CA ILE A 139 6.80 -22.42 -27.94
C ILE A 139 6.20 -21.96 -26.58
N VAL A 140 5.90 -20.68 -26.47
CA VAL A 140 5.32 -20.11 -25.23
C VAL A 140 3.90 -20.63 -25.04
N LEU A 141 3.03 -20.61 -26.06
CA LEU A 141 1.66 -21.10 -25.96
C LEU A 141 1.59 -22.60 -25.64
N GLN A 142 2.52 -23.41 -26.19
CA GLN A 142 2.59 -24.84 -25.90
C GLN A 142 2.81 -25.11 -24.40
N GLU A 143 3.63 -24.32 -23.74
CA GLU A 143 3.84 -24.45 -22.29
C GLU A 143 2.58 -24.02 -21.50
N PHE A 144 1.89 -22.94 -21.94
CA PHE A 144 0.65 -22.48 -21.30
C PHE A 144 -0.53 -23.44 -21.44
N VAL A 145 -0.54 -24.38 -22.42
CA VAL A 145 -1.59 -25.39 -22.54
C VAL A 145 -1.24 -26.72 -21.92
N SER A 146 -0.06 -26.84 -21.32
CA SER A 146 0.35 -28.07 -20.63
C SER A 146 -0.58 -28.36 -19.43
N GLU A 147 -0.69 -29.64 -19.04
CA GLU A 147 -1.49 -30.05 -17.88
C GLU A 147 -1.06 -29.33 -16.57
N LYS A 148 0.21 -28.97 -16.49
CA LYS A 148 0.74 -28.20 -15.35
C LYS A 148 0.24 -26.75 -15.32
N ALA A 149 -0.14 -26.20 -16.45
CA ALA A 149 -0.67 -24.83 -16.60
C ALA A 149 -2.21 -24.79 -16.55
N ASP A 150 -2.80 -25.65 -15.75
CA ASP A 150 -4.22 -25.58 -15.41
C ASP A 150 -4.43 -24.52 -14.31
N PHE A 151 -5.08 -23.41 -14.70
CA PHE A 151 -5.47 -22.31 -13.82
C PHE A 151 -7.00 -22.25 -13.67
N SER A 152 -7.72 -23.36 -13.82
CA SER A 152 -9.17 -23.42 -13.57
C SER A 152 -9.50 -23.09 -12.09
N PRO A 153 -10.71 -22.56 -11.79
CA PRO A 153 -11.13 -22.27 -10.42
C PRO A 153 -11.09 -23.48 -9.49
N GLU A 154 -11.27 -24.68 -10.03
CA GLU A 154 -11.23 -25.95 -9.30
C GLU A 154 -9.81 -26.33 -8.86
N LYS A 155 -8.79 -25.85 -9.56
CA LYS A 155 -7.37 -26.12 -9.26
C LYS A 155 -6.70 -24.99 -8.52
N ILE A 156 -7.02 -23.76 -8.90
CA ILE A 156 -6.42 -22.54 -8.36
C ILE A 156 -7.56 -21.58 -8.00
N SER A 157 -7.75 -21.35 -6.71
CA SER A 157 -8.71 -20.34 -6.23
C SER A 157 -8.33 -18.94 -6.70
N ASN A 158 -9.28 -17.99 -6.66
CA ASN A 158 -8.99 -16.59 -7.01
C ASN A 158 -7.93 -15.97 -6.06
N ILE A 159 -7.94 -16.37 -4.80
CA ILE A 159 -6.95 -15.94 -3.80
C ILE A 159 -5.54 -16.44 -4.18
N GLU A 160 -5.41 -17.72 -4.50
CA GLU A 160 -4.13 -18.30 -4.94
C GLU A 160 -3.65 -17.65 -6.24
N MET A 161 -4.58 -17.28 -7.15
CA MET A 161 -4.24 -16.57 -8.37
C MET A 161 -3.65 -15.18 -8.08
N GLY A 162 -4.21 -14.44 -7.13
CA GLY A 162 -3.64 -13.19 -6.63
C GLY A 162 -2.21 -13.37 -6.11
N TYR A 163 -1.95 -14.40 -5.29
CA TYR A 163 -0.60 -14.74 -4.82
C TYR A 163 0.37 -15.06 -5.96
N ILE A 164 -0.10 -15.77 -6.98
CA ILE A 164 0.73 -16.10 -8.17
C ILE A 164 1.15 -14.81 -8.88
N PHE A 165 0.23 -13.88 -9.12
CA PHE A 165 0.55 -12.59 -9.73
C PHE A 165 1.51 -11.76 -8.88
N GLU A 166 1.27 -11.65 -7.58
CA GLU A 166 2.16 -10.94 -6.65
C GLU A 166 3.59 -11.51 -6.70
N GLU A 167 3.73 -12.84 -6.66
CA GLU A 167 5.03 -13.50 -6.71
C GLU A 167 5.74 -13.31 -8.07
N LEU A 168 5.00 -13.35 -9.18
CA LEU A 168 5.56 -13.10 -10.51
C LEU A 168 6.06 -11.66 -10.65
N ILE A 169 5.24 -10.68 -10.27
CA ILE A 169 5.61 -9.27 -10.36
C ILE A 169 6.82 -8.99 -9.47
N ARG A 170 6.85 -9.56 -8.24
CA ARG A 170 8.02 -9.48 -7.36
C ARG A 170 9.29 -9.99 -8.04
N ARG A 171 9.25 -11.18 -8.67
CA ARG A 171 10.40 -11.76 -9.37
C ARG A 171 10.84 -10.91 -10.56
N PHE A 172 9.89 -10.39 -11.34
CA PHE A 172 10.20 -9.52 -12.49
C PHE A 172 10.80 -8.18 -12.02
N SER A 173 10.31 -7.60 -10.93
CA SER A 173 10.87 -6.37 -10.35
C SER A 173 12.27 -6.58 -9.78
N GLU A 174 12.54 -7.70 -9.09
CA GLU A 174 13.88 -8.05 -8.61
C GLU A 174 14.88 -8.21 -9.77
N ALA A 175 14.44 -8.74 -10.91
CA ALA A 175 15.27 -8.89 -12.10
C ALA A 175 15.62 -7.55 -12.78
N HIS A 176 14.92 -6.46 -12.43
CA HIS A 176 15.09 -5.15 -13.06
C HIS A 176 15.96 -4.18 -12.26
N ASN A 177 16.25 -4.44 -10.99
CA ASN A 177 16.86 -3.46 -10.06
C ASN A 177 16.11 -2.12 -10.02
N GLU A 178 14.81 -2.12 -10.34
CA GLU A 178 13.99 -0.92 -10.32
C GLU A 178 13.67 -0.49 -8.88
N ASP A 179 13.62 0.83 -8.73
CA ASP A 179 13.40 1.52 -7.47
C ASP A 179 12.21 0.95 -6.67
N ALA A 180 12.42 0.88 -5.37
CA ALA A 180 11.54 0.42 -4.32
C ALA A 180 10.13 1.08 -4.24
N GLY A 181 9.64 1.69 -5.33
CA GLY A 181 8.39 2.43 -5.36
C GLY A 181 7.11 1.59 -5.45
N GLN A 182 7.21 0.30 -5.78
CA GLN A 182 6.06 -0.60 -5.81
C GLN A 182 6.20 -1.64 -4.69
N HIS A 183 5.68 -1.29 -3.52
CA HIS A 183 5.71 -2.18 -2.36
C HIS A 183 4.52 -3.11 -2.38
N TYR A 184 4.75 -4.40 -2.66
CA TYR A 184 3.74 -5.43 -2.40
C TYR A 184 3.54 -5.57 -0.90
N THR A 185 2.31 -5.42 -0.45
CA THR A 185 1.97 -5.56 0.96
C THR A 185 1.85 -7.04 1.31
N PRO A 186 2.64 -7.55 2.27
CA PRO A 186 2.47 -8.91 2.75
C PRO A 186 1.05 -9.15 3.27
N ARG A 187 0.51 -10.34 2.97
CA ARG A 187 -0.88 -10.67 3.30
C ARG A 187 -1.18 -10.58 4.79
N GLU A 188 -0.26 -11.01 5.64
CA GLU A 188 -0.40 -10.92 7.10
C GLU A 188 -0.52 -9.47 7.58
N VAL A 189 0.09 -8.51 6.86
CA VAL A 189 -0.07 -7.09 7.15
C VAL A 189 -1.46 -6.62 6.74
N ILE A 190 -1.95 -7.06 5.57
CA ILE A 190 -3.31 -6.73 5.12
C ILE A 190 -4.35 -7.37 6.03
N GLU A 191 -4.14 -8.63 6.47
CA GLU A 191 -4.99 -9.31 7.45
C GLU A 191 -5.08 -8.48 8.75
N LEU A 192 -3.93 -8.02 9.27
CA LEU A 192 -3.89 -7.16 10.45
C LEU A 192 -4.67 -5.84 10.24
N MET A 193 -4.44 -5.16 9.11
CA MET A 193 -5.17 -3.92 8.77
C MET A 193 -6.68 -4.16 8.70
N THR A 194 -7.08 -5.24 8.07
CA THR A 194 -8.51 -5.63 7.93
C THR A 194 -9.16 -5.93 9.28
N GLU A 195 -8.47 -6.71 10.13
CA GLU A 195 -8.95 -6.98 11.51
C GLU A 195 -9.13 -5.67 12.31
N LEU A 196 -8.15 -4.75 12.24
CA LEU A 196 -8.21 -3.45 12.93
C LEU A 196 -9.36 -2.55 12.44
N LEU A 197 -9.72 -2.64 11.17
CA LEU A 197 -10.85 -1.87 10.63
C LEU A 197 -12.21 -2.43 11.06
N PHE A 198 -12.36 -3.75 11.04
CA PHE A 198 -13.67 -4.39 11.19
C PHE A 198 -14.00 -4.76 12.63
N ILE A 199 -13.02 -4.78 13.55
CA ILE A 199 -13.22 -5.26 14.92
C ILE A 199 -14.24 -4.43 15.72
N ASP A 200 -14.29 -3.13 15.49
CA ASP A 200 -15.18 -2.20 16.22
C ASP A 200 -16.45 -1.83 15.44
N ASP A 201 -16.68 -2.44 14.26
CA ASP A 201 -17.91 -2.17 13.51
C ASP A 201 -19.08 -2.98 14.08
N GLU A 202 -20.04 -2.28 14.67
CA GLU A 202 -21.20 -2.90 15.35
C GLU A 202 -22.06 -3.73 14.40
N ASP A 203 -22.23 -3.30 13.14
CA ASP A 203 -23.03 -4.03 12.16
C ASP A 203 -22.36 -5.36 11.79
N ILE A 204 -21.05 -5.33 11.58
CA ILE A 204 -20.24 -6.52 11.31
C ILE A 204 -20.21 -7.45 12.52
N GLN A 205 -19.94 -6.94 13.72
CA GLN A 205 -19.84 -7.74 14.95
C GLN A 205 -21.19 -8.35 15.34
N ASN A 206 -22.28 -7.62 15.15
CA ASN A 206 -23.63 -8.10 15.43
C ASN A 206 -24.24 -8.92 14.28
N LYS A 207 -23.48 -9.19 13.22
CA LYS A 207 -23.89 -9.96 12.03
C LYS A 207 -25.20 -9.44 11.43
N LYS A 208 -25.34 -8.13 11.29
CA LYS A 208 -26.46 -7.52 10.61
C LYS A 208 -26.28 -7.60 9.10
N GLU A 209 -27.37 -7.84 8.38
CA GLU A 209 -27.37 -7.74 6.92
C GLU A 209 -27.21 -6.27 6.52
N CYS A 210 -26.08 -5.95 5.88
CA CYS A 210 -25.77 -4.60 5.45
C CYS A 210 -24.84 -4.60 4.21
N SER A 211 -24.79 -3.46 3.53
CA SER A 211 -23.79 -3.19 2.48
C SER A 211 -22.77 -2.19 3.02
N LYS A 212 -21.50 -2.45 2.79
CA LYS A 212 -20.36 -1.60 3.15
C LYS A 212 -19.44 -1.45 1.94
N SER A 213 -18.83 -0.31 1.82
CA SER A 213 -17.87 -0.01 0.77
C SER A 213 -16.44 -0.06 1.28
N VAL A 214 -15.51 -0.64 0.47
CA VAL A 214 -14.07 -0.62 0.73
C VAL A 214 -13.34 -0.02 -0.46
N TYR A 215 -12.44 0.93 -0.21
CA TYR A 215 -11.70 1.65 -1.24
C TYR A 215 -10.18 1.53 -1.05
N ASP A 216 -9.46 1.34 -2.16
CA ASP A 216 -8.00 1.47 -2.22
C ASP A 216 -7.59 2.44 -3.33
N PRO A 217 -7.05 3.63 -3.00
CA PRO A 217 -6.61 4.64 -3.96
C PRO A 217 -5.33 4.31 -4.73
N ALA A 218 -4.66 3.19 -4.41
CA ALA A 218 -3.45 2.69 -5.06
C ALA A 218 -3.48 1.16 -5.06
N CYS A 219 -4.55 0.59 -5.68
CA CYS A 219 -4.96 -0.79 -5.43
C CYS A 219 -4.02 -1.85 -6.01
N GLY A 220 -3.08 -1.49 -6.89
CA GLY A 220 -2.17 -2.46 -7.49
C GLY A 220 -2.92 -3.60 -8.15
N THR A 221 -2.59 -4.84 -7.76
CA THR A 221 -3.29 -6.06 -8.20
C THR A 221 -4.58 -6.37 -7.43
N GLY A 222 -5.00 -5.51 -6.51
CA GLY A 222 -6.24 -5.69 -5.72
C GLY A 222 -6.07 -6.54 -4.46
N GLY A 223 -4.85 -6.74 -3.99
CA GLY A 223 -4.57 -7.57 -2.81
C GLY A 223 -5.33 -7.15 -1.55
N MET A 224 -5.41 -5.84 -1.26
CA MET A 224 -6.15 -5.33 -0.11
C MET A 224 -7.65 -5.56 -0.23
N LEU A 225 -8.23 -5.29 -1.40
CA LEU A 225 -9.65 -5.50 -1.67
C LEU A 225 -10.02 -6.99 -1.56
N SER A 226 -9.16 -7.86 -2.07
CA SER A 226 -9.36 -9.32 -2.02
C SER A 226 -9.34 -9.86 -0.60
N VAL A 227 -8.38 -9.43 0.25
CA VAL A 227 -8.29 -9.87 1.65
C VAL A 227 -9.45 -9.34 2.48
N ALA A 228 -9.89 -8.10 2.24
CA ALA A 228 -11.07 -7.56 2.91
C ALA A 228 -12.35 -8.38 2.58
N SER A 229 -12.53 -8.75 1.31
CA SER A 229 -13.63 -9.62 0.88
C SER A 229 -13.55 -11.02 1.51
N GLU A 230 -12.34 -11.62 1.52
CA GLU A 230 -12.08 -12.92 2.14
C GLU A 230 -12.39 -12.93 3.65
N TYR A 231 -12.11 -11.82 4.34
CA TYR A 231 -12.44 -11.68 5.76
C TYR A 231 -13.95 -11.87 6.01
N ILE A 232 -14.77 -11.23 5.19
CA ILE A 232 -16.23 -11.31 5.27
C ILE A 232 -16.72 -12.73 4.90
N GLU A 233 -16.25 -13.27 3.77
CA GLU A 233 -16.67 -14.57 3.24
C GLU A 233 -16.28 -15.73 4.16
N SER A 234 -15.01 -15.77 4.62
CA SER A 234 -14.50 -16.86 5.47
C SER A 234 -15.22 -16.96 6.82
N ARG A 235 -15.70 -15.82 7.34
CA ARG A 235 -16.47 -15.74 8.58
C ARG A 235 -17.98 -15.88 8.37
N LYS A 236 -18.42 -16.02 7.10
CA LYS A 236 -19.82 -16.11 6.70
C LYS A 236 -20.67 -14.97 7.28
N LEU A 237 -20.12 -13.77 7.22
CA LEU A 237 -20.80 -12.57 7.69
C LEU A 237 -21.86 -12.15 6.66
N PRO A 238 -23.08 -11.73 7.07
CA PRO A 238 -24.14 -11.30 6.16
C PRO A 238 -23.92 -9.86 5.66
N VAL A 239 -22.69 -9.54 5.26
CA VAL A 239 -22.26 -8.21 4.81
C VAL A 239 -21.91 -8.31 3.33
N THR A 240 -22.50 -7.45 2.52
CA THR A 240 -22.08 -7.25 1.14
C THR A 240 -20.99 -6.18 1.12
N LEU A 241 -19.75 -6.57 0.78
CA LEU A 241 -18.65 -5.65 0.68
C LEU A 241 -18.45 -5.23 -0.78
N GLU A 242 -18.69 -3.94 -1.08
CA GLU A 242 -18.48 -3.36 -2.40
C GLU A 242 -17.05 -2.82 -2.51
N SER A 243 -16.27 -3.40 -3.42
CA SER A 243 -14.86 -3.04 -3.63
C SER A 243 -14.71 -1.93 -4.66
N TYR A 244 -13.94 -0.91 -4.33
CA TYR A 244 -13.56 0.22 -5.18
C TYR A 244 -12.04 0.34 -5.22
N GLY A 245 -11.48 0.56 -6.41
CA GLY A 245 -10.03 0.68 -6.56
C GLY A 245 -9.64 1.66 -7.63
N GLN A 246 -8.55 2.39 -7.41
CA GLN A 246 -7.92 3.22 -8.43
C GLN A 246 -6.45 2.86 -8.57
N GLU A 247 -5.99 2.68 -9.82
CA GLU A 247 -4.61 2.29 -10.10
C GLU A 247 -4.08 3.02 -11.32
N ILE A 248 -2.88 3.55 -11.23
CA ILE A 248 -2.22 4.30 -12.29
C ILE A 248 -1.53 3.39 -13.31
N ASN A 249 -0.99 2.26 -12.85
CA ASN A 249 -0.28 1.32 -13.71
C ASN A 249 -1.27 0.45 -14.49
N ASP A 250 -1.16 0.47 -15.81
CA ASP A 250 -2.08 -0.23 -16.71
C ASP A 250 -2.08 -1.76 -16.48
N GLU A 251 -0.92 -2.37 -16.19
CA GLU A 251 -0.78 -3.83 -16.03
C GLU A 251 -1.40 -4.32 -14.72
N THR A 252 -1.05 -3.67 -13.60
CA THR A 252 -1.61 -4.03 -12.28
C THR A 252 -3.10 -3.74 -12.22
N TYR A 253 -3.56 -2.64 -12.84
CA TYR A 253 -4.98 -2.36 -13.03
C TYR A 253 -5.70 -3.50 -13.77
N ALA A 254 -5.14 -3.96 -14.89
CA ALA A 254 -5.75 -5.04 -15.68
C ALA A 254 -5.86 -6.35 -14.89
N ILE A 255 -4.84 -6.67 -14.08
CA ILE A 255 -4.85 -7.84 -13.19
C ILE A 255 -5.93 -7.69 -12.11
N CYS A 256 -5.99 -6.55 -11.44
CA CYS A 256 -7.00 -6.26 -10.43
C CYS A 256 -8.42 -6.38 -11.02
N LYS A 257 -8.64 -5.73 -12.16
CA LYS A 257 -9.94 -5.75 -12.84
C LYS A 257 -10.34 -7.15 -13.28
N ALA A 258 -9.40 -7.95 -13.79
CA ALA A 258 -9.64 -9.35 -14.16
C ALA A 258 -10.06 -10.20 -12.94
N ASP A 259 -9.37 -10.04 -11.80
CA ASP A 259 -9.70 -10.77 -10.57
C ASP A 259 -11.11 -10.43 -10.06
N ILE A 260 -11.43 -9.14 -9.98
CA ILE A 260 -12.76 -8.69 -9.56
C ILE A 260 -13.85 -9.11 -10.55
N LEU A 261 -13.57 -9.08 -11.87
CA LEU A 261 -14.52 -9.53 -12.90
C LEU A 261 -14.85 -11.01 -12.77
N ILE A 262 -13.88 -11.85 -12.46
CA ILE A 262 -14.07 -13.30 -12.26
C ILE A 262 -14.91 -13.56 -10.99
N LYS A 263 -14.77 -12.75 -9.96
CA LYS A 263 -15.53 -12.85 -8.69
C LYS A 263 -16.96 -12.29 -8.81
N SER A 264 -17.16 -11.29 -9.65
CA SER A 264 -18.44 -10.60 -9.83
C SER A 264 -19.38 -11.38 -10.75
N LYS A 265 -20.52 -11.83 -10.24
CA LYS A 265 -21.52 -12.58 -11.04
C LYS A 265 -22.12 -11.76 -12.19
N ASP A 266 -22.30 -10.46 -12.00
CA ASP A 266 -22.90 -9.53 -12.96
C ASP A 266 -21.89 -8.54 -13.58
N GLY A 267 -20.63 -8.61 -13.18
CA GLY A 267 -19.56 -7.74 -13.65
C GLY A 267 -19.54 -6.33 -13.06
N LYS A 268 -20.57 -5.92 -12.31
CA LYS A 268 -20.71 -4.53 -11.83
C LYS A 268 -19.58 -4.10 -10.90
N GLN A 269 -19.11 -4.98 -10.03
CA GLN A 269 -18.01 -4.64 -9.14
C GLN A 269 -16.71 -4.34 -9.90
N ALA A 270 -16.50 -4.93 -11.07
CA ALA A 270 -15.34 -4.63 -11.90
C ALA A 270 -15.36 -3.20 -12.49
N GLU A 271 -16.54 -2.58 -12.62
CA GLU A 271 -16.67 -1.17 -13.04
C GLU A 271 -16.17 -0.20 -11.97
N ASN A 272 -16.10 -0.64 -10.71
CA ASN A 272 -15.55 0.12 -9.60
C ASN A 272 -14.01 0.08 -9.54
N ILE A 273 -13.36 -0.68 -10.42
CA ILE A 273 -11.90 -0.64 -10.57
C ILE A 273 -11.60 0.30 -11.73
N ARG A 274 -10.92 1.41 -11.44
CA ARG A 274 -10.69 2.51 -12.40
C ARG A 274 -9.21 2.79 -12.59
N ASN A 275 -8.83 2.98 -13.85
CA ASN A 275 -7.47 3.36 -14.20
C ASN A 275 -7.31 4.88 -14.18
N GLY A 276 -6.25 5.37 -13.55
CA GLY A 276 -5.92 6.79 -13.48
C GLY A 276 -5.08 7.18 -12.27
N ASN A 277 -4.55 8.38 -12.32
CA ASN A 277 -3.73 8.92 -11.24
C ASN A 277 -4.61 9.54 -10.14
N THR A 278 -4.60 8.94 -8.96
CA THR A 278 -5.42 9.35 -7.80
C THR A 278 -5.21 10.81 -7.39
N LEU A 279 -4.00 11.33 -7.55
CA LEU A 279 -3.68 12.69 -7.11
C LEU A 279 -4.17 13.77 -8.09
N SER A 280 -4.12 13.48 -9.39
CA SER A 280 -4.45 14.45 -10.44
C SER A 280 -5.74 14.15 -11.23
N ASP A 281 -6.27 12.94 -11.12
CA ASP A 281 -7.46 12.46 -11.86
C ASP A 281 -8.30 11.54 -10.96
N ASP A 282 -8.94 12.15 -9.95
CA ASP A 282 -9.81 11.44 -8.99
C ASP A 282 -11.05 10.86 -9.69
N LYS A 283 -11.02 9.56 -9.95
CA LYS A 283 -12.11 8.83 -10.60
C LYS A 283 -13.35 8.64 -9.73
N PHE A 284 -13.23 8.93 -8.44
CA PHE A 284 -14.31 8.79 -7.45
C PHE A 284 -14.68 10.13 -6.81
N SER A 285 -14.55 11.22 -7.57
CA SER A 285 -14.91 12.56 -7.08
C SER A 285 -16.32 12.59 -6.52
N GLY A 286 -16.48 13.16 -5.33
CA GLY A 286 -17.77 13.26 -4.64
C GLY A 286 -18.24 11.98 -3.93
N LEU A 287 -17.52 10.85 -4.03
CA LEU A 287 -17.82 9.63 -3.27
C LEU A 287 -17.00 9.57 -1.99
N THR A 288 -17.62 8.98 -0.97
CA THR A 288 -16.99 8.60 0.31
C THR A 288 -17.22 7.12 0.58
N PHE A 289 -16.39 6.51 1.43
CA PHE A 289 -16.35 5.07 1.66
C PHE A 289 -16.35 4.75 3.15
N ASP A 290 -17.00 3.63 3.50
CA ASP A 290 -17.03 3.13 4.89
C ASP A 290 -15.64 2.72 5.35
N TYR A 291 -14.88 2.03 4.49
CA TYR A 291 -13.53 1.58 4.77
C TYR A 291 -12.55 1.96 3.68
N ILE A 292 -11.34 2.30 4.09
CA ILE A 292 -10.23 2.51 3.16
C ILE A 292 -9.02 1.72 3.65
N LEU A 293 -8.46 0.90 2.76
CA LEU A 293 -7.23 0.14 2.96
C LEU A 293 -6.23 0.58 1.92
N SER A 294 -5.04 1.01 2.29
CA SER A 294 -4.05 1.40 1.29
C SER A 294 -2.61 1.26 1.77
N ASN A 295 -1.75 0.88 0.84
CA ASN A 295 -0.30 1.02 0.93
C ASN A 295 0.17 1.91 -0.23
N PRO A 296 0.06 3.24 -0.11
CA PRO A 296 0.46 4.15 -1.17
C PRO A 296 1.98 4.12 -1.38
N PRO A 297 2.47 4.53 -2.56
CA PRO A 297 3.91 4.53 -2.85
C PRO A 297 4.67 5.49 -1.93
N PHE A 298 5.82 5.02 -1.39
CA PHE A 298 6.73 5.81 -0.54
C PHE A 298 7.79 6.53 -1.36
N GLY A 299 8.11 7.78 -1.01
CA GLY A 299 9.20 8.53 -1.62
C GLY A 299 9.02 8.85 -3.10
N ARG A 300 7.80 8.76 -3.64
CA ARG A 300 7.51 9.08 -5.02
C ARG A 300 7.34 10.59 -5.19
N GLU A 301 8.02 11.17 -6.18
CA GLU A 301 7.80 12.55 -6.57
C GLU A 301 6.40 12.75 -7.15
N TRP A 302 5.79 13.91 -6.84
CA TRP A 302 4.51 14.34 -7.41
C TRP A 302 4.63 15.58 -8.30
N LYS A 303 5.80 15.75 -8.93
CA LYS A 303 6.10 16.87 -9.81
C LYS A 303 5.15 16.96 -11.01
N ASN A 304 4.79 15.82 -11.57
CA ASN A 304 3.87 15.76 -12.73
C ASN A 304 2.43 16.12 -12.33
N GLU A 305 2.04 15.85 -11.11
CA GLU A 305 0.72 16.10 -10.55
C GLU A 305 0.59 17.52 -9.95
N LYS A 306 1.71 18.26 -9.85
CA LYS A 306 1.81 19.52 -9.11
C LYS A 306 0.71 20.52 -9.45
N ALA A 307 0.48 20.80 -10.73
CA ALA A 307 -0.52 21.78 -11.15
C ALA A 307 -1.95 21.41 -10.73
N ALA A 308 -2.31 20.13 -10.80
CA ALA A 308 -3.62 19.66 -10.37
C ALA A 308 -3.77 19.70 -8.84
N VAL A 309 -2.73 19.26 -8.12
CA VAL A 309 -2.70 19.23 -6.65
C VAL A 309 -2.76 20.65 -6.07
N GLU A 310 -1.95 21.59 -6.58
CA GLU A 310 -1.97 22.99 -6.14
C GLU A 310 -3.33 23.66 -6.41
N LYS A 311 -3.90 23.44 -7.60
CA LYS A 311 -5.24 23.95 -7.94
C LYS A 311 -6.30 23.44 -6.97
N GLU A 312 -6.23 22.18 -6.56
CA GLU A 312 -7.17 21.62 -5.59
C GLU A 312 -6.89 22.11 -4.17
N ALA A 313 -5.62 22.29 -3.79
CA ALA A 313 -5.23 22.89 -2.51
C ALA A 313 -5.75 24.33 -2.34
N ASP A 314 -5.78 25.12 -3.42
CA ASP A 314 -6.32 26.47 -3.42
C ASP A 314 -7.84 26.54 -3.11
N LEU A 315 -8.55 25.41 -3.17
CA LEU A 315 -9.95 25.33 -2.75
C LEU A 315 -10.12 25.31 -1.20
N GLY A 316 -9.01 25.25 -0.46
CA GLY A 316 -9.02 25.20 1.00
C GLY A 316 -9.78 23.97 1.52
N GLU A 317 -10.73 24.16 2.44
CA GLU A 317 -11.52 23.07 3.04
C GLU A 317 -12.38 22.27 2.04
N ASN A 318 -12.61 22.81 0.84
CA ASN A 318 -13.36 22.14 -0.22
C ASN A 318 -12.48 21.25 -1.11
N GLY A 319 -11.16 21.30 -0.94
CA GLY A 319 -10.19 20.49 -1.67
C GLY A 319 -9.53 19.46 -0.78
N ARG A 320 -9.17 18.29 -1.35
CA ARG A 320 -8.49 17.22 -0.60
C ARG A 320 -7.17 17.68 0.04
N PHE A 321 -6.46 18.63 -0.58
CA PHE A 321 -5.11 19.03 -0.22
C PHE A 321 -5.02 20.41 0.48
N GLY A 322 -6.18 20.99 0.83
CA GLY A 322 -6.26 22.30 1.48
C GLY A 322 -5.46 22.48 2.77
N PRO A 323 -5.37 21.48 3.66
CA PRO A 323 -4.60 21.59 4.90
C PRO A 323 -3.12 21.87 4.71
N GLY A 324 -2.50 21.40 3.60
CA GLY A 324 -1.10 21.67 3.32
C GLY A 324 -0.52 20.77 2.23
N LEU A 325 0.64 21.17 1.72
CA LEU A 325 1.35 20.42 0.68
C LEU A 325 2.72 19.93 1.19
N PRO A 326 3.05 18.64 1.03
CA PRO A 326 4.36 18.11 1.38
C PRO A 326 5.43 18.55 0.35
N LYS A 327 6.70 18.20 0.61
CA LYS A 327 7.77 18.39 -0.36
C LYS A 327 7.47 17.61 -1.66
N ILE A 328 7.85 18.17 -2.80
CA ILE A 328 7.65 17.56 -4.14
C ILE A 328 8.24 16.13 -4.24
N SER A 329 9.29 15.86 -3.48
CA SER A 329 9.98 14.57 -3.48
C SER A 329 9.22 13.43 -2.78
N ASP A 330 8.10 13.71 -2.09
CA ASP A 330 7.36 12.68 -1.34
C ASP A 330 5.84 12.94 -1.34
N SER A 331 5.09 12.09 -2.02
CA SER A 331 3.62 12.18 -2.16
C SER A 331 2.83 11.49 -1.05
N GLN A 332 3.46 10.84 -0.08
CA GLN A 332 2.76 10.04 0.93
C GLN A 332 1.65 10.81 1.65
N MET A 333 1.94 12.04 2.08
CA MET A 333 0.95 12.86 2.79
C MET A 333 -0.20 13.34 1.88
N LEU A 334 0.00 13.42 0.57
CA LEU A 334 -1.11 13.68 -0.38
C LEU A 334 -2.06 12.47 -0.44
N PHE A 335 -1.54 11.25 -0.49
CA PHE A 335 -2.37 10.04 -0.39
C PHE A 335 -3.11 9.99 0.94
N MET A 336 -2.45 10.32 2.05
CA MET A 336 -3.09 10.41 3.37
C MET A 336 -4.25 11.41 3.38
N MET A 337 -4.07 12.60 2.82
CA MET A 337 -5.13 13.62 2.71
C MET A 337 -6.26 13.17 1.77
N ASN A 338 -5.94 12.53 0.65
CA ASN A 338 -6.94 11.90 -0.22
C ASN A 338 -7.79 10.88 0.55
N ILE A 339 -7.15 9.99 1.31
CA ILE A 339 -7.83 8.96 2.11
C ILE A 339 -8.77 9.61 3.12
N ILE A 340 -8.31 10.59 3.88
CA ILE A 340 -9.13 11.33 4.86
C ILE A 340 -10.33 11.99 4.18
N ALA A 341 -10.14 12.62 3.04
CA ALA A 341 -11.21 13.28 2.28
C ALA A 341 -12.25 12.29 1.72
N LYS A 342 -11.84 11.02 1.51
CA LYS A 342 -12.69 9.94 0.99
C LYS A 342 -13.33 9.06 2.06
N MET A 343 -12.98 9.21 3.32
CA MET A 343 -13.67 8.53 4.42
C MET A 343 -15.11 9.03 4.53
N ASP A 344 -16.06 8.13 4.73
CA ASP A 344 -17.42 8.52 5.11
C ASP A 344 -17.37 9.44 6.34
N LYS A 345 -18.15 10.51 6.29
CA LYS A 345 -18.06 11.59 7.29
C LYS A 345 -18.55 11.18 8.68
N GLU A 346 -19.45 10.21 8.74
CA GLU A 346 -20.04 9.76 10.01
C GLU A 346 -19.32 8.55 10.57
N ASN A 347 -19.04 7.55 9.73
CA ASN A 347 -18.57 6.23 10.19
C ASN A 347 -17.29 5.76 9.48
N GLY A 348 -16.70 6.57 8.60
CA GLY A 348 -15.55 6.17 7.81
C GLY A 348 -14.34 5.81 8.65
N LYS A 349 -13.69 4.69 8.32
CA LYS A 349 -12.43 4.22 8.89
C LYS A 349 -11.39 3.93 7.82
N ALA A 350 -10.13 4.22 8.12
CA ALA A 350 -9.04 3.89 7.21
C ALA A 350 -7.84 3.29 7.94
N ALA A 351 -7.18 2.32 7.29
CA ALA A 351 -5.89 1.80 7.69
C ALA A 351 -4.89 2.01 6.55
N VAL A 352 -3.81 2.72 6.81
CA VAL A 352 -2.86 3.17 5.80
C VAL A 352 -1.44 2.86 6.23
N ILE A 353 -0.66 2.27 5.33
CA ILE A 353 0.76 2.03 5.58
C ILE A 353 1.56 3.26 5.17
N HIS A 354 2.46 3.68 6.03
CA HIS A 354 3.43 4.75 5.77
C HIS A 354 4.81 4.39 6.33
N ASN A 355 5.85 5.02 5.80
CA ASN A 355 7.14 5.07 6.51
C ASN A 355 7.08 6.11 7.65
N GLY A 356 8.16 6.26 8.41
CA GLY A 356 8.18 7.19 9.56
C GLY A 356 8.16 8.67 9.20
N SER A 357 8.49 9.04 7.96
CA SER A 357 8.68 10.44 7.56
C SER A 357 7.45 11.32 7.79
N PRO A 358 6.20 10.92 7.47
CA PRO A 358 5.01 11.72 7.75
C PRO A 358 4.79 12.07 9.21
N LEU A 359 5.37 11.34 10.15
CA LEU A 359 5.16 11.54 11.59
C LEU A 359 5.93 12.76 12.13
N PHE A 360 7.08 13.12 11.53
CA PHE A 360 7.97 14.13 12.10
C PHE A 360 8.55 15.16 11.11
N THR A 361 8.47 14.93 9.79
CA THR A 361 9.07 15.88 8.83
C THR A 361 8.38 17.24 8.80
N GLY A 362 9.19 18.28 8.61
CA GLY A 362 8.75 19.67 8.45
C GLY A 362 8.51 20.40 9.76
N ASP A 363 9.01 21.63 9.80
CA ASP A 363 8.92 22.54 10.96
C ASP A 363 7.51 23.10 11.13
N ALA A 364 7.24 23.76 12.25
CA ALA A 364 5.99 24.46 12.52
C ALA A 364 5.60 25.40 11.36
N GLY A 365 4.35 25.34 10.93
CA GLY A 365 3.82 26.13 9.81
C GLY A 365 4.17 25.58 8.41
N SER A 366 5.00 24.55 8.29
CA SER A 366 5.23 23.87 7.01
C SER A 366 4.01 23.02 6.59
N GLY A 367 3.91 22.70 5.30
CA GLY A 367 2.83 21.85 4.79
C GLY A 367 2.66 20.54 5.55
N PRO A 368 3.71 19.72 5.76
CA PRO A 368 3.62 18.49 6.54
C PRO A 368 3.13 18.71 7.99
N SER A 369 3.64 19.74 8.67
CA SER A 369 3.20 20.07 10.03
C SER A 369 1.73 20.52 10.06
N ASN A 370 1.29 21.28 9.07
CA ASN A 370 -0.10 21.72 8.94
C ASN A 370 -1.05 20.54 8.64
N ILE A 371 -0.62 19.55 7.86
CA ILE A 371 -1.40 18.32 7.64
C ILE A 371 -1.56 17.57 8.96
N ARG A 372 -0.49 17.36 9.75
CA ARG A 372 -0.60 16.74 11.07
C ARG A 372 -1.49 17.55 12.03
N LYS A 373 -1.35 18.89 12.01
CA LYS A 373 -2.23 19.79 12.76
C LYS A 373 -3.69 19.51 12.41
N TYR A 374 -4.04 19.52 11.13
CA TYR A 374 -5.40 19.25 10.68
C TYR A 374 -5.92 17.91 11.19
N ILE A 375 -5.15 16.84 11.02
CA ILE A 375 -5.51 15.47 11.42
C ILE A 375 -5.74 15.37 12.93
N LEU A 376 -4.89 15.98 13.75
CA LEU A 376 -4.94 15.87 15.21
C LEU A 376 -5.98 16.81 15.83
N GLU A 377 -6.15 18.02 15.30
CA GLU A 377 -7.15 18.97 15.78
C GLU A 377 -8.59 18.57 15.40
N HIS A 378 -8.77 17.83 14.29
CA HIS A 378 -10.06 17.24 13.92
C HIS A 378 -10.29 15.84 14.52
N ASP A 379 -9.39 15.39 15.39
CA ASP A 379 -9.48 14.10 16.08
C ASP A 379 -9.64 12.87 15.14
N LEU A 380 -9.00 12.91 13.98
CA LEU A 380 -9.13 11.86 12.96
C LEU A 380 -8.21 10.65 13.19
N LEU A 381 -7.01 10.87 13.76
CA LEU A 381 -6.03 9.80 14.00
C LEU A 381 -6.39 9.04 15.27
N ASP A 382 -6.66 7.74 15.15
CA ASP A 382 -7.05 6.87 16.26
C ASP A 382 -5.87 6.10 16.84
N ALA A 383 -5.04 5.48 15.98
CA ALA A 383 -3.86 4.75 16.41
C ALA A 383 -2.73 4.78 15.38
N ILE A 384 -1.51 4.55 15.86
CA ILE A 384 -0.32 4.28 15.06
C ILE A 384 0.31 2.98 15.56
N ILE A 385 0.49 2.01 14.65
CA ILE A 385 1.10 0.72 14.95
C ILE A 385 2.45 0.64 14.22
N ALA A 386 3.56 0.59 14.97
CA ALA A 386 4.86 0.32 14.38
C ALA A 386 4.97 -1.17 14.04
N LEU A 387 5.19 -1.49 12.77
CA LEU A 387 5.37 -2.86 12.28
C LEU A 387 6.79 -3.37 12.55
N PRO A 388 7.01 -4.69 12.60
CA PRO A 388 8.34 -5.27 12.65
C PRO A 388 9.19 -4.84 11.44
N ASN A 389 10.49 -4.67 11.66
CA ASN A 389 11.42 -4.44 10.57
C ASN A 389 11.51 -5.66 9.65
N ASP A 390 11.99 -5.47 8.43
CA ASP A 390 12.20 -6.53 7.43
C ASP A 390 10.93 -7.37 7.14
N ILE A 391 9.73 -6.75 7.23
CA ILE A 391 8.45 -7.39 6.95
C ILE A 391 8.06 -7.26 5.47
N PHE A 392 8.55 -6.24 4.76
CA PHE A 392 8.26 -5.99 3.36
C PHE A 392 9.33 -6.60 2.43
N TYR A 393 8.92 -6.95 1.20
CA TYR A 393 9.80 -7.60 0.22
C TYR A 393 10.89 -6.68 -0.33
N ASN A 394 10.57 -5.39 -0.54
CA ASN A 394 11.43 -4.46 -1.28
C ASN A 394 12.04 -3.35 -0.41
N THR A 395 11.77 -3.33 0.89
CA THR A 395 12.29 -2.30 1.79
C THR A 395 12.61 -2.84 3.17
N GLY A 396 13.71 -2.35 3.76
CA GLY A 396 14.03 -2.54 5.18
C GLY A 396 13.69 -1.31 6.04
N ILE A 397 12.96 -0.33 5.46
CA ILE A 397 12.59 0.90 6.18
C ILE A 397 11.51 0.56 7.23
N ALA A 398 11.59 1.20 8.40
CA ALA A 398 10.54 1.12 9.41
C ALA A 398 9.20 1.63 8.85
N THR A 399 8.16 0.83 9.01
CA THR A 399 6.81 1.10 8.51
C THR A 399 5.79 1.09 9.65
N TYR A 400 4.73 1.85 9.44
CA TYR A 400 3.67 2.06 10.41
C TYR A 400 2.32 1.90 9.74
N ILE A 401 1.34 1.32 10.46
CA ILE A 401 -0.07 1.41 10.11
C ILE A 401 -0.66 2.59 10.87
N LEU A 402 -1.23 3.55 10.14
CA LEU A 402 -2.02 4.65 10.70
C LEU A 402 -3.49 4.30 10.59
N ILE A 403 -4.20 4.33 11.71
CA ILE A 403 -5.66 4.12 11.76
C ILE A 403 -6.34 5.47 11.91
N PHE A 404 -7.16 5.82 10.91
CA PHE A 404 -8.03 6.99 10.95
C PHE A 404 -9.46 6.54 11.21
N ASN A 405 -10.20 7.32 11.99
CA ASN A 405 -11.56 6.98 12.38
C ASN A 405 -12.40 8.25 12.59
N ASN A 406 -13.46 8.43 11.82
CA ASN A 406 -14.41 9.54 11.97
C ASN A 406 -15.38 9.32 13.13
N HIS A 407 -15.53 8.08 13.62
CA HIS A 407 -16.44 7.72 14.68
C HIS A 407 -15.73 7.05 15.87
N LYS A 408 -14.83 7.81 16.51
CA LYS A 408 -14.10 7.30 17.68
C LYS A 408 -15.03 7.06 18.87
N ALA A 409 -14.86 5.94 19.56
CA ALA A 409 -15.52 5.67 20.82
C ALA A 409 -15.24 6.77 21.86
N VAL A 410 -16.14 7.00 22.79
CA VAL A 410 -16.08 8.11 23.76
C VAL A 410 -14.76 8.15 24.54
N ASN A 411 -14.22 6.99 24.94
CA ASN A 411 -12.95 6.86 25.66
C ASN A 411 -11.71 7.14 24.78
N ARG A 412 -11.86 7.14 23.45
CA ARG A 412 -10.79 7.37 22.47
C ARG A 412 -10.81 8.81 21.90
N LYS A 413 -11.87 9.60 22.18
CA LYS A 413 -11.98 10.97 21.68
C LYS A 413 -10.84 11.85 22.17
N ASN A 414 -10.26 12.62 21.26
CA ASN A 414 -9.08 13.49 21.45
C ASN A 414 -7.84 12.73 21.94
N LYS A 415 -7.74 11.43 21.67
CA LYS A 415 -6.59 10.60 22.03
C LYS A 415 -6.07 9.84 20.84
N VAL A 416 -4.79 9.51 20.88
CA VAL A 416 -4.10 8.66 19.91
C VAL A 416 -3.38 7.56 20.67
N GLN A 417 -3.59 6.32 20.23
CA GLN A 417 -2.88 5.17 20.76
C GLN A 417 -1.66 4.87 19.90
N LEU A 418 -0.49 4.77 20.51
CA LEU A 418 0.74 4.30 19.88
C LEU A 418 1.00 2.85 20.29
N ILE A 419 1.15 1.93 19.32
CA ILE A 419 1.42 0.51 19.56
C ILE A 419 2.75 0.14 18.91
N ASN A 420 3.68 -0.35 19.72
CA ASN A 420 4.97 -0.83 19.23
C ASN A 420 4.95 -2.35 19.03
N ALA A 421 4.67 -2.79 17.80
CA ALA A 421 4.69 -4.20 17.43
C ALA A 421 6.04 -4.66 16.83
N ASN A 422 7.12 -3.88 16.97
CA ASN A 422 8.43 -4.19 16.38
C ASN A 422 9.00 -5.56 16.79
N THR A 423 8.61 -6.07 17.95
CA THR A 423 9.07 -7.38 18.48
C THR A 423 8.10 -8.53 18.21
N LEU A 424 6.94 -8.25 17.63
CA LEU A 424 5.87 -9.22 17.40
C LEU A 424 5.99 -9.86 16.01
N PHE A 425 6.99 -10.71 15.82
CA PHE A 425 7.26 -11.40 14.56
C PHE A 425 7.88 -12.77 14.76
N GLU A 426 7.86 -13.56 13.70
CA GLU A 426 8.58 -14.83 13.57
C GLU A 426 9.63 -14.71 12.46
N LYS A 427 10.86 -15.20 12.74
CA LYS A 427 11.93 -15.21 11.75
C LYS A 427 11.67 -16.26 10.67
N ARG A 428 11.79 -15.85 9.40
CA ARG A 428 11.73 -16.76 8.27
C ARG A 428 12.99 -17.63 8.19
N ARG A 429 12.81 -18.87 7.79
CA ARG A 429 13.94 -19.77 7.49
C ARG A 429 14.73 -19.33 6.23
N LYS A 430 14.04 -18.73 5.27
CA LYS A 430 14.61 -18.23 4.01
C LYS A 430 14.03 -16.85 3.73
N ALA A 431 14.92 -15.89 3.48
CA ALA A 431 14.51 -14.54 3.08
C ALA A 431 13.82 -14.54 1.70
N LEU A 432 12.89 -13.61 1.50
CA LEU A 432 12.29 -13.30 0.21
C LEU A 432 12.55 -11.81 -0.07
N GLY A 433 13.53 -11.51 -0.92
CA GLY A 433 14.03 -10.15 -1.04
C GLY A 433 14.52 -9.63 0.31
N ASN A 434 14.05 -8.46 0.72
CA ASN A 434 14.35 -7.88 2.05
C ASN A 434 13.50 -8.48 3.18
N LYS A 435 12.42 -9.21 2.87
CA LYS A 435 11.55 -9.80 3.88
C LYS A 435 12.23 -10.96 4.60
N ARG A 436 12.49 -10.79 5.89
CA ARG A 436 13.12 -11.76 6.79
C ARG A 436 12.22 -12.21 7.94
N ASN A 437 11.14 -11.48 8.16
CA ASN A 437 10.19 -11.69 9.24
C ASN A 437 8.77 -11.88 8.71
N ASP A 438 7.96 -12.63 9.44
CA ASP A 438 6.52 -12.79 9.21
C ASP A 438 5.76 -12.40 10.49
N ILE A 439 4.51 -11.93 10.33
CA ILE A 439 3.57 -11.73 11.44
C ILE A 439 2.67 -12.95 11.52
N SER A 440 2.73 -13.69 12.61
CA SER A 440 1.86 -14.86 12.81
C SER A 440 0.42 -14.43 13.17
N LYS A 441 -0.50 -15.38 13.13
CA LYS A 441 -1.89 -15.13 13.56
C LYS A 441 -1.97 -14.75 15.04
N GLU A 442 -1.10 -15.30 15.86
CA GLU A 442 -0.96 -14.97 17.28
C GLU A 442 -0.47 -13.54 17.47
N ASN A 443 0.50 -13.10 16.66
CA ASN A 443 0.97 -11.71 16.67
C ASN A 443 -0.13 -10.75 16.22
N ILE A 444 -0.88 -11.07 15.14
CA ILE A 444 -2.04 -10.29 14.69
C ILE A 444 -3.04 -10.14 15.84
N LYS A 445 -3.43 -11.26 16.47
CA LYS A 445 -4.36 -11.27 17.59
C LYS A 445 -3.87 -10.39 18.74
N GLN A 446 -2.58 -10.47 19.10
CA GLN A 446 -1.99 -9.65 20.15
C GLN A 446 -2.04 -8.14 19.83
N VAL A 447 -1.74 -7.75 18.60
CA VAL A 447 -1.84 -6.34 18.18
C VAL A 447 -3.28 -5.85 18.24
N VAL A 448 -4.24 -6.66 17.77
CA VAL A 448 -5.68 -6.34 17.80
C VAL A 448 -6.17 -6.24 19.24
N GLU A 449 -5.74 -7.12 20.13
CA GLU A 449 -6.06 -7.04 21.56
C GLU A 449 -5.50 -5.78 22.22
N LEU A 450 -4.25 -5.37 21.94
CA LEU A 450 -3.68 -4.11 22.41
C LEU A 450 -4.49 -2.91 21.94
N TYR A 451 -4.91 -2.92 20.65
CA TYR A 451 -5.74 -1.87 20.08
C TYR A 451 -7.11 -1.79 20.76
N THR A 452 -7.82 -2.91 20.92
CA THR A 452 -9.19 -2.94 21.45
C THR A 452 -9.27 -2.68 22.96
N GLN A 453 -8.29 -3.17 23.74
CA GLN A 453 -8.24 -2.93 25.17
C GLN A 453 -8.03 -1.46 25.51
N PHE A 454 -7.37 -0.68 24.63
CA PHE A 454 -7.08 0.73 24.80
C PHE A 454 -6.49 1.04 26.19
N GLN A 455 -5.43 0.32 26.54
CA GLN A 455 -4.75 0.46 27.83
C GLN A 455 -3.25 0.70 27.64
N GLU A 456 -2.65 1.40 28.59
CA GLU A 456 -1.21 1.58 28.61
C GLU A 456 -0.49 0.30 29.04
N SER A 457 0.59 0.00 28.35
CA SER A 457 1.47 -1.12 28.60
C SER A 457 2.89 -0.81 28.11
N GLU A 458 3.77 -1.79 28.18
CA GLU A 458 5.10 -1.68 27.59
C GLU A 458 5.05 -1.49 26.05
N LEU A 459 4.06 -2.09 25.39
CA LEU A 459 3.86 -2.03 23.94
C LEU A 459 2.79 -1.02 23.50
N SER A 460 2.04 -0.43 24.41
CA SER A 460 0.94 0.50 24.10
C SER A 460 1.01 1.75 24.98
N LYS A 461 0.92 2.93 24.37
CA LYS A 461 0.86 4.21 25.07
C LYS A 461 -0.27 5.07 24.50
N ILE A 462 -0.89 5.87 25.37
CA ILE A 462 -2.05 6.69 25.03
C ILE A 462 -1.71 8.16 25.31
N PHE A 463 -1.91 9.00 24.31
CA PHE A 463 -1.64 10.42 24.36
C PHE A 463 -2.88 11.24 24.00
N ASP A 464 -3.04 12.42 24.58
CA ASP A 464 -3.96 13.41 24.03
C ASP A 464 -3.41 13.96 22.69
N THR A 465 -4.28 14.33 21.76
CA THR A 465 -3.86 14.92 20.49
C THR A 465 -2.97 16.13 20.67
N LYS A 466 -3.18 16.92 21.75
CA LYS A 466 -2.38 18.11 22.11
C LYS A 466 -0.95 17.78 22.57
N ASP A 467 -0.66 16.54 22.97
CA ASP A 467 0.69 16.13 23.39
C ASP A 467 1.68 16.15 22.22
N PHE A 468 1.17 16.09 20.99
CA PHE A 468 1.96 16.16 19.75
C PHE A 468 2.13 17.57 19.21
N GLY A 469 1.47 18.55 19.83
CA GLY A 469 1.53 19.94 19.42
C GLY A 469 2.55 20.75 20.22
N TYR A 470 3.14 21.73 19.57
CA TYR A 470 4.05 22.68 20.17
C TYR A 470 3.91 24.05 19.52
N THR A 471 4.34 25.09 20.24
CA THR A 471 4.50 26.44 19.67
C THR A 471 5.99 26.72 19.52
N THR A 472 6.45 26.90 18.29
CA THR A 472 7.79 27.45 18.05
C THR A 472 7.75 28.92 18.36
N ILE A 473 8.49 29.35 19.40
CA ILE A 473 8.70 30.74 19.75
C ILE A 473 10.03 31.24 19.20
N THR A 474 10.07 32.50 18.78
CA THR A 474 11.32 33.14 18.35
C THR A 474 11.92 33.89 19.52
N VAL A 475 13.12 33.48 19.91
CA VAL A 475 13.92 34.09 20.98
C VAL A 475 14.86 35.12 20.35
N GLU A 476 14.64 36.40 20.68
CA GLU A 476 15.49 37.51 20.23
C GLU A 476 16.40 37.95 21.36
N ARG A 477 17.62 38.38 21.03
CA ARG A 477 18.59 38.95 21.95
C ARG A 477 19.01 40.34 21.44
N PRO A 478 19.41 41.28 22.35
CA PRO A 478 19.69 42.65 21.96
C PRO A 478 21.01 42.79 21.19
N LEU A 479 20.96 43.56 20.12
CA LEU A 479 22.15 44.04 19.43
C LEU A 479 22.94 45.00 20.33
N LYS A 480 24.24 44.77 20.43
CA LYS A 480 25.19 45.61 21.19
C LYS A 480 26.18 46.27 20.23
N ASP A 481 26.57 47.51 20.53
CA ASP A 481 27.64 48.20 19.82
C ASP A 481 29.03 47.65 20.21
N GLU A 482 30.09 48.18 19.59
CA GLU A 482 31.48 47.78 19.85
C GLU A 482 31.92 48.00 21.32
N ASN A 483 31.22 48.84 22.06
CA ASN A 483 31.44 49.12 23.49
C ASN A 483 30.54 48.29 24.42
N GLY A 484 29.72 47.40 23.87
CA GLY A 484 28.79 46.54 24.63
C GLY A 484 27.47 47.20 25.03
N ASN A 485 27.19 48.43 24.55
CA ASN A 485 25.94 49.14 24.85
C ASN A 485 24.79 48.65 23.96
N LEU A 486 23.55 48.71 24.49
CA LEU A 486 22.36 48.34 23.76
C LEU A 486 22.08 49.31 22.60
N VAL A 487 21.91 48.77 21.40
CA VAL A 487 21.48 49.54 20.22
C VAL A 487 19.95 49.70 20.29
N LEU A 488 19.49 50.96 20.33
CA LEU A 488 18.06 51.30 20.38
C LEU A 488 17.62 51.92 19.06
N LYS A 489 16.42 51.50 18.56
CA LYS A 489 15.74 52.11 17.42
C LYS A 489 14.34 52.52 17.87
N ASN A 490 14.04 53.82 17.78
CA ASN A 490 12.76 54.40 18.28
C ASN A 490 12.46 54.04 19.76
N GLY A 491 13.49 54.02 20.61
CA GLY A 491 13.37 53.69 22.04
C GLY A 491 13.19 52.21 22.38
N LYS A 492 13.20 51.31 21.40
CA LYS A 492 13.09 49.84 21.58
C LYS A 492 14.44 49.17 21.34
N LYS A 493 14.74 48.12 22.09
CA LYS A 493 15.91 47.26 21.87
C LYS A 493 15.84 46.72 20.44
N GLN A 494 16.93 46.81 19.71
CA GLN A 494 17.06 46.21 18.40
C GLN A 494 17.54 44.77 18.58
N ALA A 495 16.91 43.84 17.85
CA ALA A 495 17.32 42.45 17.86
C ALA A 495 18.61 42.25 17.06
N ASP A 496 19.49 41.37 17.55
CA ASP A 496 20.66 40.86 16.82
C ASP A 496 20.27 39.60 16.06
N PRO A 497 20.22 39.64 14.72
CA PRO A 497 19.85 38.44 13.92
C PRO A 497 20.80 37.27 14.11
N SER A 498 22.05 37.52 14.50
CA SER A 498 23.07 36.46 14.69
C SER A 498 22.88 35.68 15.99
N LEU A 499 22.16 36.26 16.95
CA LEU A 499 21.84 35.67 18.26
C LEU A 499 20.39 35.19 18.35
N ARG A 500 19.64 35.28 17.25
CA ARG A 500 18.27 34.77 17.18
C ARG A 500 18.27 33.25 17.28
N ASP A 501 17.36 32.72 18.10
CA ASP A 501 17.15 31.30 18.27
C ASP A 501 15.67 30.97 18.32
N THR A 502 15.31 29.69 18.31
CA THR A 502 13.94 29.21 18.41
C THR A 502 13.81 28.12 19.46
N GLU A 503 12.68 28.11 20.17
CA GLU A 503 12.34 27.07 21.14
C GLU A 503 10.95 26.49 20.82
N ASN A 504 10.78 25.18 21.04
CA ASN A 504 9.51 24.49 20.87
C ASN A 504 8.85 24.26 22.22
N VAL A 505 7.86 25.06 22.52
CA VAL A 505 7.09 25.00 23.76
C VAL A 505 5.91 24.04 23.57
N PRO A 506 5.76 22.97 24.38
CA PRO A 506 4.59 22.10 24.33
C PRO A 506 3.27 22.88 24.45
N LEU A 507 2.23 22.51 23.66
CA LEU A 507 0.93 23.21 23.69
C LEU A 507 0.24 23.19 25.08
N LYS A 508 0.60 22.20 25.92
CA LYS A 508 0.07 22.08 27.29
C LYS A 508 0.80 22.96 28.32
N GLU A 509 1.88 23.64 27.93
CA GLU A 509 2.65 24.53 28.80
C GLU A 509 2.39 26.01 28.48
N ASP A 510 2.43 26.87 29.51
CA ASP A 510 2.41 28.31 29.30
C ASP A 510 3.75 28.79 28.72
N ILE A 511 3.68 29.56 27.63
CA ILE A 511 4.88 30.02 26.91
C ILE A 511 5.80 30.87 27.80
N ARG A 512 5.25 31.70 28.67
CA ARG A 512 6.05 32.60 29.54
C ARG A 512 6.70 31.82 30.68
N GLU A 513 5.97 30.87 31.28
CA GLU A 513 6.53 30.01 32.32
C GLU A 513 7.68 29.16 31.75
N TYR A 514 7.49 28.55 30.56
CA TYR A 514 8.55 27.84 29.87
C TYR A 514 9.75 28.72 29.56
N PHE A 515 9.53 29.90 29.00
CA PHE A 515 10.59 30.85 28.65
C PHE A 515 11.40 31.29 29.88
N ASN A 516 10.74 31.55 30.99
CA ASN A 516 11.39 31.93 32.26
C ASN A 516 12.23 30.78 32.84
N ARG A 517 11.77 29.54 32.68
CA ARG A 517 12.44 28.35 33.23
C ARG A 517 13.61 27.86 32.34
N GLU A 518 13.41 27.82 31.03
CA GLU A 518 14.32 27.16 30.10
C GLU A 518 15.25 28.13 29.35
N VAL A 519 14.83 29.40 29.11
CA VAL A 519 15.58 30.35 28.26
C VAL A 519 16.30 31.40 29.09
N LEU A 520 15.61 32.08 30.00
CA LEU A 520 16.19 33.19 30.75
C LEU A 520 17.41 32.83 31.62
N PRO A 521 17.55 31.62 32.19
CA PRO A 521 18.75 31.24 32.93
C PRO A 521 20.02 31.26 32.07
N PHE A 522 19.89 30.99 30.75
CA PHE A 522 21.01 30.94 29.79
C PHE A 522 21.14 32.23 28.96
N ALA A 523 20.04 32.98 28.80
CA ALA A 523 19.98 34.21 28.03
C ALA A 523 19.14 35.27 28.76
N PRO A 524 19.68 35.91 29.88
CA PRO A 524 18.89 36.80 30.71
C PRO A 524 18.42 38.09 30.03
N ASP A 525 19.03 38.45 28.88
CA ASP A 525 18.70 39.64 28.09
C ASP A 525 17.68 39.36 26.97
N ALA A 526 17.27 38.09 26.79
CA ALA A 526 16.38 37.65 25.73
C ALA A 526 14.92 38.10 25.93
N TRP A 527 14.16 38.10 24.82
CA TRP A 527 12.69 38.28 24.82
C TRP A 527 12.07 37.46 23.67
N ILE A 528 10.75 37.22 23.78
CA ILE A 528 9.98 36.54 22.76
C ILE A 528 9.45 37.55 21.74
N ASP A 529 9.60 37.27 20.44
CA ASP A 529 8.85 37.96 19.39
C ASP A 529 7.52 37.21 19.13
N GLU A 530 6.48 37.56 19.92
CA GLU A 530 5.18 36.87 19.89
C GLU A 530 4.52 36.86 18.51
N LYS A 531 4.89 37.78 17.61
CA LYS A 531 4.35 37.84 16.24
C LYS A 531 4.86 36.71 15.34
N LYS A 532 5.94 36.09 15.73
CA LYS A 532 6.58 34.98 15.00
C LYS A 532 6.26 33.60 15.59
N ASN A 533 5.40 33.55 16.61
CA ASN A 533 4.98 32.29 17.20
C ASN A 533 4.19 31.48 16.18
N VAL A 534 4.58 30.21 15.95
CA VAL A 534 3.94 29.32 14.99
C VAL A 534 3.64 27.98 15.65
N VAL A 535 2.40 27.52 15.52
CA VAL A 535 2.00 26.20 16.05
C VAL A 535 2.42 25.12 15.07
N GLY A 536 3.08 24.07 15.58
CA GLY A 536 3.48 22.88 14.86
C GLY A 536 3.00 21.60 15.54
N TYR A 537 3.02 20.52 14.79
CA TYR A 537 2.69 19.18 15.29
C TYR A 537 3.71 18.16 14.80
N GLU A 538 4.16 17.30 15.73
CA GLU A 538 5.12 16.23 15.49
C GLU A 538 4.75 15.01 16.34
N ILE A 539 4.89 13.79 15.79
CA ILE A 539 4.64 12.54 16.50
C ILE A 539 5.96 11.77 16.63
N PRO A 540 6.74 12.02 17.67
CA PRO A 540 8.06 11.38 17.85
C PRO A 540 7.91 9.96 18.40
N PHE A 541 7.33 9.05 17.57
CA PHE A 541 6.96 7.70 17.94
C PHE A 541 8.09 6.94 18.64
N THR A 542 9.29 6.95 18.05
CA THR A 542 10.45 6.20 18.58
C THR A 542 10.89 6.70 19.95
N ARG A 543 10.76 8.00 20.22
CA ARG A 543 11.12 8.60 21.52
C ARG A 543 10.29 8.03 22.67
N TYR A 544 9.02 7.73 22.45
CA TYR A 544 8.12 7.23 23.50
C TYR A 544 8.36 5.76 23.87
N PHE A 545 9.00 4.99 22.99
CA PHE A 545 9.34 3.58 23.23
C PHE A 545 10.84 3.35 23.41
N TYR A 546 11.65 4.44 23.37
CA TYR A 546 13.08 4.32 23.57
C TYR A 546 13.39 3.92 25.00
N LYS A 547 14.11 2.81 25.16
CA LYS A 547 14.71 2.38 26.43
C LYS A 547 16.21 2.60 26.33
N TYR A 548 16.76 3.43 27.23
CA TYR A 548 18.20 3.58 27.30
C TYR A 548 18.82 2.29 27.83
N GLU A 549 19.57 1.61 27.00
CA GLU A 549 20.45 0.52 27.42
C GLU A 549 21.87 1.10 27.55
N ALA A 550 22.40 1.08 28.75
CA ALA A 550 23.77 1.50 28.95
C ALA A 550 24.72 0.62 28.11
N PRO A 551 25.63 1.21 27.32
CA PRO A 551 26.58 0.42 26.57
C PRO A 551 27.39 -0.46 27.53
N LYS A 552 27.63 -1.72 27.11
CA LYS A 552 28.47 -2.63 27.88
C LYS A 552 29.82 -1.97 28.17
N PRO A 553 30.37 -2.08 29.39
CA PRO A 553 31.71 -1.61 29.67
C PRO A 553 32.73 -2.19 28.69
N SER A 554 33.71 -1.41 28.28
CA SER A 554 34.73 -1.85 27.32
C SER A 554 35.47 -3.12 27.78
N SER A 555 35.64 -3.29 29.08
CA SER A 555 36.22 -4.52 29.68
C SER A 555 35.36 -5.74 29.37
N GLN A 556 34.03 -5.65 29.50
CA GLN A 556 33.12 -6.76 29.22
C GLN A 556 33.10 -7.11 27.72
N ILE A 557 33.13 -6.10 26.84
CA ILE A 557 33.22 -6.33 25.39
C ILE A 557 34.55 -7.04 25.06
N MET A 558 35.65 -6.64 25.70
CA MET A 558 36.96 -7.25 25.51
C MET A 558 36.96 -8.73 25.94
N ASP A 559 36.30 -9.04 27.04
CA ASP A 559 36.21 -10.41 27.55
C ASP A 559 35.32 -11.28 26.63
N GLU A 560 34.22 -10.76 26.13
CA GLU A 560 33.36 -11.43 25.12
C GLU A 560 34.13 -11.70 23.82
N ILE A 561 34.95 -10.74 23.34
CA ILE A 561 35.81 -10.92 22.16
C ILE A 561 36.82 -12.06 22.39
N LYS A 562 37.50 -12.07 23.52
CA LYS A 562 38.45 -13.13 23.86
C LYS A 562 37.81 -14.51 23.94
N GLU A 563 36.59 -14.59 24.48
CA GLU A 563 35.82 -15.84 24.53
C GLU A 563 35.42 -16.32 23.13
N LEU A 564 34.99 -15.41 22.26
CA LEU A 564 34.68 -15.71 20.85
C LEU A 564 35.93 -16.17 20.09
N GLU A 565 37.07 -15.52 20.26
CA GLU A 565 38.35 -15.94 19.69
C GLU A 565 38.76 -17.34 20.12
N LYS A 566 38.61 -17.65 21.41
CA LYS A 566 38.89 -18.97 21.97
C LYS A 566 37.97 -20.05 21.38
N ASN A 567 36.67 -19.75 21.26
CA ASN A 567 35.69 -20.66 20.67
C ASN A 567 35.96 -20.89 19.18
N LEU A 568 36.33 -19.84 18.46
CA LEU A 568 36.69 -19.91 17.03
C LEU A 568 37.95 -20.75 16.83
N ALA A 569 38.99 -20.54 17.66
CA ALA A 569 40.22 -21.34 17.63
C ALA A 569 39.94 -22.82 17.94
N GLY A 570 39.06 -23.13 18.95
CA GLY A 570 38.62 -24.48 19.24
C GLY A 570 37.90 -25.13 18.07
N SER A 571 36.96 -24.42 17.43
CA SER A 571 36.24 -24.96 16.28
C SER A 571 37.14 -25.17 15.04
N LEU A 572 38.13 -24.31 14.85
CA LEU A 572 39.11 -24.47 13.76
C LEU A 572 40.04 -25.66 14.02
N SER A 573 40.46 -25.87 15.28
CA SER A 573 41.24 -27.04 15.70
C SER A 573 40.48 -28.36 15.52
N GLU A 574 39.18 -28.38 15.81
CA GLU A 574 38.32 -29.55 15.54
C GLU A 574 38.17 -29.85 14.04
N ILE A 575 38.09 -28.80 13.19
CA ILE A 575 37.89 -28.97 11.73
C ILE A 575 39.20 -29.36 11.01
N PHE A 576 40.33 -28.77 11.42
CA PHE A 576 41.60 -28.95 10.73
C PHE A 576 42.55 -29.94 11.41
N GLY A 577 42.20 -30.43 12.61
CA GLY A 577 42.94 -31.55 13.25
C GLY A 577 44.33 -31.16 13.80
N GLU A 578 44.55 -29.85 14.16
CA GLU A 578 45.74 -29.37 14.83
C GLU A 578 45.50 -29.03 16.32
#